data_bcc7f355875452374138bd6559000c3b
#
_entry.id   bcc7f355875452374138bd6559000c3b
#
_cell.length_a   1.000
_cell.length_b   1.000
_cell.length_c   1.000
_cell.angle_alpha   90.00
_cell.angle_beta   90.00
_cell.angle_gamma   90.00
#
_symmetry.space_group_name_H-M   'P 1'
#
loop_
_entity.id
_entity.type
_entity.pdbx_description
1 polymer ?
#
loop_
_entity_poly.entity_id
_entity_poly.type
_entity_poly.pdbx_seq_one_letter_code
_entity_poly.pdbx_strand_id
1 'polypeptide(L)' 'MHRYDKLKDAIQKSDKLDENEKSQSVKHIEEWVVEDKAFGLLYDELLDINIGFEEIFKELGLM' A
#
# COMPACT_ATOMS: atom_id res chain seq x y z
N MET A 1 -16.48 -1.41 2.77
CA MET A 1 -15.27 -0.65 2.43
C MET A 1 -14.27 -1.56 1.71
N HIS A 2 -13.71 -1.08 0.65
CA HIS A 2 -12.77 -1.83 -0.16
C HIS A 2 -11.38 -1.87 0.51
N ARG A 3 -10.68 -3.01 0.42
CA ARG A 3 -9.37 -3.16 1.05
C ARG A 3 -8.35 -2.13 0.57
N TYR A 4 -8.46 -1.73 -0.70
CA TYR A 4 -7.54 -0.73 -1.25
C TYR A 4 -7.77 0.65 -0.65
N ASP A 5 -9.00 0.98 -0.30
CA ASP A 5 -9.31 2.26 0.34
C ASP A 5 -8.68 2.33 1.73
N LYS A 6 -8.74 1.24 2.48
CA LYS A 6 -8.08 1.17 3.79
C LYS A 6 -6.58 1.30 3.66
N LEU A 7 -6.01 0.66 2.66
CA LEU A 7 -4.57 0.70 2.43
C LEU A 7 -4.12 2.11 2.06
N LYS A 8 -4.82 2.78 1.16
CA LYS A 8 -4.49 4.15 0.78
C LYS A 8 -4.58 5.10 1.97
N ASP A 9 -5.61 4.96 2.79
CA ASP A 9 -5.79 5.79 3.97
C ASP A 9 -4.65 5.57 4.96
N ALA A 10 -4.28 4.32 5.20
CA ALA A 10 -3.17 3.99 6.09
C ALA A 10 -1.85 4.55 5.60
N ILE A 11 -1.62 4.52 4.29
CA ILE A 11 -0.41 5.09 3.68
C ILE A 11 -0.33 6.59 3.96
N GLN A 12 -1.44 7.31 3.76
CA GLN A 12 -1.46 8.75 3.96
C GLN A 12 -1.26 9.14 5.41
N LYS A 13 -1.69 8.30 6.34
CA LYS A 13 -1.56 8.56 7.77
C LYS A 13 -0.26 8.04 8.37
N SER A 14 0.49 7.25 7.61
CA SER A 14 1.72 6.64 8.11
C SER A 14 2.84 7.67 8.26
N ASP A 15 3.52 7.64 9.39
CA ASP A 15 4.73 8.44 9.60
C ASP A 15 6.01 7.67 9.27
N LYS A 16 5.87 6.42 8.83
CA LYS A 16 7.01 5.60 8.40
C LYS A 16 7.42 5.87 6.96
N LEU A 17 6.55 6.55 6.20
CA LEU A 17 6.77 6.86 4.80
C LEU A 17 6.92 8.36 4.62
N ASP A 18 7.84 8.78 3.75
CA ASP A 18 7.92 10.19 3.39
C ASP A 18 6.88 10.50 2.30
N GLU A 19 6.74 11.78 1.96
CA GLU A 19 5.74 12.22 0.99
C GLU A 19 5.94 11.58 -0.38
N ASN A 20 7.18 11.41 -0.78
CA ASN A 20 7.51 10.81 -2.06
C ASN A 20 7.09 9.34 -2.10
N GLU A 21 7.41 8.62 -1.03
CA GLU A 21 7.02 7.21 -0.93
C GLU A 21 5.50 7.05 -0.87
N LYS A 22 4.82 7.92 -0.16
CA LYS A 22 3.37 7.91 -0.10
C LYS A 22 2.75 8.11 -1.48
N SER A 23 3.25 9.10 -2.21
CA SER A 23 2.76 9.41 -3.55
C SER A 23 2.98 8.24 -4.51
N GLN A 24 4.18 7.67 -4.50
CA GLN A 24 4.48 6.52 -5.35
C GLN A 24 3.61 5.32 -5.02
N SER A 25 3.40 5.08 -3.74
CA SER A 25 2.61 3.94 -3.27
C SER A 25 1.15 4.05 -3.67
N VAL A 26 0.55 5.23 -3.47
CA VAL A 26 -0.84 5.46 -3.83
C VAL A 26 -1.03 5.31 -5.34
N LYS A 27 -0.13 5.89 -6.12
CA LYS A 27 -0.17 5.78 -7.58
C LYS A 27 -0.07 4.32 -8.02
N HIS A 28 0.83 3.58 -7.40
CA HIS A 28 1.02 2.16 -7.71
C HIS A 28 -0.25 1.35 -7.42
N ILE A 29 -0.89 1.64 -6.29
CA ILE A 29 -2.13 0.97 -5.92
C ILE A 29 -3.23 1.28 -6.93
N GLU A 30 -3.36 2.52 -7.35
CA GLU A 30 -4.37 2.91 -8.33
C GLU A 30 -4.18 2.17 -9.66
N GLU A 31 -2.95 2.06 -10.12
CA GLU A 31 -2.64 1.31 -11.33
C GLU A 31 -2.96 -0.18 -11.16
N TRP A 32 -2.66 -0.71 -9.97
CA TRP A 32 -2.90 -2.11 -9.67
C TRP A 32 -4.39 -2.46 -9.72
N VAL A 33 -5.22 -1.58 -9.19
CA VAL A 33 -6.67 -1.77 -9.20
C VAL A 33 -7.21 -1.76 -10.62
N VAL A 34 -6.73 -0.82 -11.45
CA VAL A 34 -7.16 -0.71 -12.84
C VAL A 34 -6.79 -1.96 -13.63
N GLU A 35 -5.61 -2.52 -13.38
CA GLU A 35 -5.14 -3.69 -14.10
C GLU A 35 -5.66 -5.01 -13.51
N ASP A 36 -6.37 -4.95 -12.38
CA ASP A 36 -6.94 -6.11 -11.71
C ASP A 36 -5.91 -7.19 -11.40
N LYS A 37 -4.76 -6.78 -10.91
CA LYS A 37 -3.69 -7.69 -10.53
C LYS A 37 -3.90 -8.27 -9.14
N ALA A 38 -3.25 -9.39 -8.86
CA ALA A 38 -3.37 -10.09 -7.59
C ALA A 38 -2.86 -9.24 -6.42
N PHE A 39 -3.63 -9.20 -5.34
CA PHE A 39 -3.30 -8.39 -4.16
C PHE A 39 -1.98 -8.79 -3.52
N GLY A 40 -1.66 -10.08 -3.49
CA GLY A 40 -0.40 -10.55 -2.90
C GLY A 40 0.83 -10.03 -3.60
N LEU A 41 0.74 -9.83 -4.91
CA LEU A 41 1.84 -9.26 -5.68
C LEU A 41 2.01 -7.77 -5.38
N LEU A 42 0.93 -7.08 -5.09
CA LEU A 42 0.99 -5.68 -4.68
C LEU A 42 1.80 -5.52 -3.39
N TYR A 43 1.59 -6.41 -2.43
CA TYR A 43 2.34 -6.38 -1.18
C TYR A 43 3.85 -6.45 -1.43
N ASP A 44 4.28 -7.38 -2.29
CA ASP A 44 5.70 -7.52 -2.63
C ASP A 44 6.27 -6.25 -3.28
N GLU A 45 5.50 -5.65 -4.17
CA GLU A 45 5.91 -4.41 -4.84
C GLU A 45 6.03 -3.25 -3.86
N LEU A 46 5.11 -3.13 -2.93
CA LEU A 46 5.14 -2.06 -1.94
C LEU A 46 6.28 -2.23 -0.95
N LEU A 47 6.64 -3.46 -0.61
CA LEU A 47 7.79 -3.74 0.25
C LEU A 47 9.10 -3.28 -0.40
N ASP A 48 9.19 -3.34 -1.71
CA ASP A 48 10.36 -2.82 -2.42
C ASP A 48 10.50 -1.30 -2.28
N ILE A 49 9.38 -0.61 -2.11
CA ILE A 49 9.40 0.84 -1.89
C ILE A 49 9.84 1.15 -0.46
N ASN A 50 9.26 0.47 0.52
CA ASN A 50 9.59 0.67 1.92
C ASN A 50 9.16 -0.54 2.75
N ILE A 51 10.08 -1.08 3.54
CA ILE A 51 9.81 -2.24 4.38
C ILE A 51 8.73 -1.97 5.43
N GLY A 52 8.47 -0.70 5.73
CA GLY A 52 7.40 -0.30 6.65
C GLY A 52 6.02 -0.79 6.23
N PHE A 53 5.84 -1.16 4.98
CA PHE A 53 4.58 -1.73 4.52
C PHE A 53 4.23 -3.04 5.21
N GLU A 54 5.21 -3.77 5.69
CA GLU A 54 4.94 -5.00 6.44
C GLU A 54 4.07 -4.71 7.66
N GLU A 55 4.41 -3.68 8.42
CA GLU A 55 3.63 -3.29 9.59
C GLU A 55 2.27 -2.71 9.20
N ILE A 56 2.22 -1.93 8.14
CA ILE A 56 0.98 -1.34 7.66
C ILE A 56 -0.02 -2.45 7.32
N PHE A 57 0.41 -3.46 6.60
CA PHE A 57 -0.45 -4.57 6.23
C PHE A 57 -0.91 -5.36 7.44
N LYS A 58 -0.04 -5.56 8.42
CA LYS A 58 -0.39 -6.26 9.66
C LYS A 58 -1.44 -5.49 10.46
N GLU A 59 -1.27 -4.18 10.59
CA GLU A 59 -2.21 -3.34 11.31
C GLU A 59 -3.59 -3.34 10.68
N LEU A 60 -3.66 -3.43 9.36
CA LEU A 60 -4.92 -3.46 8.65
C LEU A 60 -5.55 -4.85 8.60
N GLY A 61 -4.84 -5.87 9.05
CA GLY A 61 -5.33 -7.24 9.01
C GLY A 61 -5.39 -7.81 7.60
N LEU A 62 -4.51 -7.33 6.72
CA LEU A 62 -4.45 -7.79 5.33
C LEU A 62 -3.47 -8.94 5.11
N MET A 63 -2.77 -9.34 6.17
CA MET A 63 -1.80 -10.41 6.15
C MET A 63 -2.27 -11.54 7.03
#